data_c854601a2d4215b925c88cb8c6f4590e
#
_entry.id   c854601a2d4215b925c88cb8c6f4590e
#
_cell.length_a   1.000
_cell.length_b   1.000
_cell.length_c   1.000
_cell.angle_alpha   90.00
_cell.angle_beta   90.00
_cell.angle_gamma   90.00
#
_symmetry.space_group_name_H-M   'P 1'
#
loop_
_entity.id
_entity.type
_entity.pdbx_description
1 polymer ?
#
loop_
_entity_poly.entity_id
_entity_poly.type
_entity_poly.pdbx_seq_one_letter_code
_entity_poly.pdbx_strand_id
1 'polypeptide(L)'
;MAELKENTVQHTLCMPLCGRMIAARKCPDLFPDRDAERIVRELGEDISGKAMYRLQYMWMNCLIRQYNLAWEITEYLKRHPKATVVELGAGLSCLRRQMSNETNSRYCLDMENVIALREKHIPLGEHEQNIVCDLNDFSWFDKISFDPAKGIVFTAGGLFYYFETE
;
A
#
# COMPACT_ATOMS: atom_id res chain seq x y z
N MET A 1 13.29 3.25 17.80
CA MET A 1 13.04 3.16 16.35
C MET A 1 12.62 1.74 16.07
N ALA A 2 11.45 1.52 15.45
CA ALA A 2 11.10 0.18 14.97
C ALA A 2 11.97 -0.08 13.74
N GLU A 3 13.10 -0.74 13.92
CA GLU A 3 13.95 -1.19 12.84
C GLU A 3 13.25 -2.36 12.14
N LEU A 4 13.12 -2.28 10.82
CA LEU A 4 12.71 -3.41 10.02
C LEU A 4 13.76 -4.50 10.20
N LYS A 5 13.37 -5.67 10.72
CA LYS A 5 14.30 -6.77 10.90
C LYS A 5 14.73 -7.29 9.52
N GLU A 6 16.04 -7.44 9.31
CA GLU A 6 16.57 -8.06 8.09
C GLU A 6 15.95 -9.45 7.87
N ASN A 7 15.67 -9.76 6.61
CA ASN A 7 15.06 -11.04 6.17
C ASN A 7 13.67 -11.35 6.74
N THR A 8 12.89 -10.34 7.09
CA THR A 8 11.48 -10.50 7.46
C THR A 8 10.55 -10.07 6.33
N VAL A 9 9.27 -10.45 6.43
CA VAL A 9 8.21 -9.98 5.50
C VAL A 9 8.19 -8.45 5.44
N GLN A 10 8.40 -7.78 6.58
CA GLN A 10 8.43 -6.32 6.67
C GLN A 10 9.56 -5.69 5.85
N HIS A 11 10.72 -6.37 5.73
CA HIS A 11 11.83 -5.87 4.91
C HIS A 11 11.45 -5.78 3.42
N THR A 12 10.53 -6.63 2.97
CA THR A 12 10.05 -6.60 1.57
C THR A 12 9.23 -5.36 1.23
N LEU A 13 8.78 -4.57 2.23
CA LEU A 13 8.07 -3.31 2.02
C LEU A 13 8.93 -2.26 1.29
N CYS A 14 10.24 -2.33 1.45
CA CYS A 14 11.16 -1.39 0.79
C CYS A 14 11.17 -1.55 -0.72
N MET A 15 10.96 -2.75 -1.23
CA MET A 15 11.02 -3.01 -2.68
C MET A 15 9.94 -2.27 -3.47
N PRO A 16 8.63 -2.34 -3.14
CA PRO A 16 7.60 -1.56 -3.81
C PRO A 16 7.81 -0.05 -3.66
N LEU A 17 8.27 0.39 -2.48
CA LEU A 17 8.55 1.79 -2.20
C LEU A 17 9.68 2.33 -3.09
N CYS A 18 10.77 1.58 -3.22
CA CYS A 18 11.89 1.93 -4.11
C CYS A 18 11.45 1.97 -5.57
N GLY A 19 10.60 1.03 -6.00
CA GLY A 19 10.02 1.03 -7.33
C GLY A 19 9.23 2.30 -7.62
N ARG A 20 8.39 2.73 -6.69
CA ARG A 20 7.61 3.97 -6.77
C ARG A 20 8.52 5.20 -6.88
N MET A 21 9.56 5.29 -6.06
CA MET A 21 10.52 6.38 -6.12
C MET A 21 11.23 6.46 -7.49
N ILE A 22 11.70 5.32 -8.01
CA ILE A 22 12.38 5.27 -9.32
C ILE A 22 11.42 5.69 -10.43
N ALA A 23 10.17 5.24 -10.37
CA ALA A 23 9.15 5.60 -11.35
C ALA A 23 8.81 7.09 -11.32
N ALA A 24 8.65 7.65 -10.12
CA ALA A 24 8.41 9.09 -9.95
C ALA A 24 9.55 9.95 -10.49
N ARG A 25 10.79 9.47 -10.41
CA ARG A 25 11.95 10.17 -10.99
C ARG A 25 12.07 10.03 -12.50
N LYS A 26 11.77 8.84 -13.05
CA LYS A 26 11.94 8.55 -14.48
C LYS A 26 10.74 8.94 -15.33
N CYS A 27 9.55 8.83 -14.77
CA CYS A 27 8.29 9.05 -15.47
C CYS A 27 7.31 9.84 -14.58
N PRO A 28 7.64 11.09 -14.17
CA PRO A 28 6.85 11.85 -13.19
C PRO A 28 5.43 12.14 -13.65
N ASP A 29 5.21 12.25 -14.96
CA ASP A 29 3.86 12.50 -15.52
C ASP A 29 2.93 11.28 -15.41
N LEU A 30 3.51 10.07 -15.41
CA LEU A 30 2.75 8.84 -15.26
C LEU A 30 2.61 8.39 -13.80
N PHE A 31 3.63 8.68 -12.99
CA PHE A 31 3.74 8.22 -11.60
C PHE A 31 4.14 9.38 -10.67
N PRO A 32 3.22 10.33 -10.41
CA PRO A 32 3.50 11.49 -9.57
C PRO A 32 3.48 11.10 -8.08
N ASP A 33 4.53 10.45 -7.59
CA ASP A 33 4.66 10.01 -6.20
C ASP A 33 5.79 10.75 -5.47
N ARG A 34 5.45 11.87 -4.85
CA ARG A 34 6.41 12.70 -4.08
C ARG A 34 6.77 12.10 -2.72
N ASP A 35 5.94 11.20 -2.19
CA ASP A 35 6.17 10.62 -0.86
C ASP A 35 7.18 9.50 -0.89
N ALA A 36 7.22 8.71 -1.95
CA ALA A 36 8.12 7.56 -2.02
C ALA A 36 9.58 7.97 -1.81
N GLU A 37 10.03 9.06 -2.43
CA GLU A 37 11.41 9.55 -2.27
C GLU A 37 11.68 10.02 -0.84
N ARG A 38 10.74 10.75 -0.25
CA ARG A 38 10.84 11.22 1.13
C ARG A 38 10.93 10.04 2.11
N ILE A 39 10.02 9.07 1.98
CA ILE A 39 9.97 7.90 2.87
C ILE A 39 11.24 7.06 2.75
N VAL A 40 11.73 6.81 1.53
CA VAL A 40 12.99 6.08 1.31
C VAL A 40 14.16 6.76 2.02
N ARG A 41 14.27 8.09 1.90
CA ARG A 41 15.31 8.87 2.56
C ARG A 41 15.21 8.80 4.08
N GLU A 42 14.00 8.91 4.63
CA GLU A 42 13.74 8.84 6.06
C GLU A 42 14.02 7.46 6.65
N LEU A 43 13.84 6.40 5.87
CA LEU A 43 14.18 5.02 6.26
C LEU A 43 15.68 4.74 6.19
N GLY A 44 16.48 5.62 5.57
CA GLY A 44 17.91 5.44 5.41
C GLY A 44 18.30 4.36 4.41
N GLU A 45 17.38 3.97 3.52
CA GLU A 45 17.63 2.96 2.49
C GLU A 45 18.59 3.48 1.42
N ASP A 46 19.72 2.80 1.24
CA ASP A 46 20.65 3.09 0.14
C ASP A 46 20.21 2.41 -1.16
N ILE A 47 19.58 3.19 -2.00
CA ILE A 47 19.05 2.73 -3.31
C ILE A 47 20.07 2.93 -4.44
N SER A 48 21.22 3.51 -4.15
CA SER A 48 22.23 3.84 -5.17
C SER A 48 23.00 2.61 -5.68
N GLY A 49 22.87 1.46 -5.02
CA GLY A 49 23.66 0.28 -5.30
C GLY A 49 23.30 -0.46 -6.59
N LYS A 50 24.30 -1.12 -7.20
CA LYS A 50 24.15 -2.01 -8.38
C LYS A 50 23.09 -3.12 -8.19
N ALA A 51 22.76 -3.48 -6.94
CA ALA A 51 21.72 -4.44 -6.62
C ALA A 51 20.33 -3.97 -7.11
N MET A 52 20.05 -2.67 -7.05
CA MET A 52 18.78 -2.11 -7.48
C MET A 52 18.55 -2.24 -8.99
N TYR A 53 19.58 -2.13 -9.81
CA TYR A 53 19.47 -2.36 -11.26
C TYR A 53 19.17 -3.84 -11.57
N ARG A 54 19.69 -4.79 -10.79
CA ARG A 54 19.39 -6.22 -10.95
C ARG A 54 17.94 -6.56 -10.61
N LEU A 55 17.30 -5.77 -9.74
CA LEU A 55 15.92 -5.95 -9.33
C LEU A 55 14.94 -5.12 -10.18
N GLN A 56 15.40 -4.51 -11.28
CA GLN A 56 14.59 -3.61 -12.12
C GLN A 56 13.26 -4.24 -12.57
N TYR A 57 13.26 -5.51 -12.90
CA TYR A 57 12.05 -6.24 -13.27
C TYR A 57 11.07 -6.40 -12.10
N MET A 58 11.58 -6.65 -10.90
CA MET A 58 10.73 -6.87 -9.72
C MET A 58 10.03 -5.58 -9.27
N TRP A 59 10.76 -4.47 -9.18
CA TRP A 59 10.12 -3.22 -8.78
C TRP A 59 9.14 -2.69 -9.85
N MET A 60 9.40 -2.94 -11.12
CA MET A 60 8.47 -2.59 -12.20
C MET A 60 7.17 -3.36 -12.07
N ASN A 61 7.21 -4.67 -11.78
CA ASN A 61 6.02 -5.47 -11.52
C ASN A 61 5.23 -4.96 -10.31
N CYS A 62 5.91 -4.57 -9.23
CA CYS A 62 5.26 -3.96 -8.06
C CYS A 62 4.53 -2.67 -8.42
N LEU A 63 5.14 -1.83 -9.26
CA LEU A 63 4.58 -0.58 -9.71
C LEU A 63 3.36 -0.77 -10.61
N ILE A 64 3.48 -1.63 -11.62
CA ILE A 64 2.38 -1.94 -12.55
C ILE A 64 1.19 -2.52 -11.79
N ARG A 65 1.46 -3.43 -10.85
CA ARG A 65 0.41 -3.99 -9.99
C ARG A 65 -0.32 -2.89 -9.20
N GLN A 66 0.42 -1.97 -8.59
CA GLN A 66 -0.18 -0.86 -7.82
C GLN A 66 -1.02 0.05 -8.72
N TYR A 67 -0.53 0.35 -9.91
CA TYR A 67 -1.28 1.14 -10.89
C TYR A 67 -2.59 0.43 -11.31
N ASN A 68 -2.51 -0.86 -11.60
CA ASN A 68 -3.70 -1.66 -11.95
C ASN A 68 -4.71 -1.72 -10.80
N LEU A 69 -4.26 -1.89 -9.56
CA LEU A 69 -5.15 -1.87 -8.40
C LEU A 69 -5.85 -0.51 -8.26
N ALA A 70 -5.13 0.60 -8.42
CA ALA A 70 -5.71 1.94 -8.40
C ALA A 70 -6.76 2.13 -9.50
N TRP A 71 -6.48 1.62 -10.69
CA TRP A 71 -7.40 1.67 -11.83
C TRP A 71 -8.66 0.84 -11.56
N GLU A 72 -8.52 -0.41 -11.12
CA GLU A 72 -9.65 -1.30 -10.80
C GLU A 72 -10.56 -0.71 -9.72
N ILE A 73 -9.97 -0.17 -8.64
CA ILE A 73 -10.74 0.51 -7.60
C ILE A 73 -11.48 1.71 -8.20
N THR A 74 -10.80 2.53 -9.00
CA THR A 74 -11.41 3.70 -9.61
C THR A 74 -12.59 3.33 -10.50
N GLU A 75 -12.47 2.28 -11.31
CA GLU A 75 -13.57 1.77 -12.15
C GLU A 75 -14.73 1.22 -11.31
N TYR A 76 -14.43 0.55 -10.20
CA TYR A 76 -15.47 0.11 -9.26
C TYR A 76 -16.20 1.30 -8.63
N LEU A 77 -15.47 2.31 -8.16
CA LEU A 77 -16.03 3.51 -7.53
C LEU A 77 -16.85 4.39 -8.49
N LYS A 78 -16.63 4.33 -9.80
CA LYS A 78 -17.51 4.98 -10.78
C LYS A 78 -18.95 4.42 -10.72
N ARG A 79 -19.07 3.13 -10.45
CA ARG A 79 -20.37 2.43 -10.33
C ARG A 79 -20.92 2.46 -8.92
N HIS A 80 -20.03 2.52 -7.92
CA HIS A 80 -20.33 2.49 -6.49
C HIS A 80 -19.64 3.66 -5.77
N PRO A 81 -20.07 4.91 -6.01
CA PRO A 81 -19.32 6.12 -5.60
C PRO A 81 -19.21 6.31 -4.07
N LYS A 82 -19.99 5.56 -3.30
CA LYS A 82 -19.96 5.58 -1.82
C LYS A 82 -19.45 4.27 -1.21
N ALA A 83 -18.85 3.40 -2.00
CA ALA A 83 -18.33 2.14 -1.51
C ALA A 83 -17.15 2.35 -0.56
N THR A 84 -17.01 1.44 0.40
CA THR A 84 -15.85 1.37 1.29
C THR A 84 -14.69 0.68 0.59
N VAL A 85 -13.48 1.21 0.77
CA VAL A 85 -12.25 0.63 0.21
C VAL A 85 -11.42 0.04 1.34
N VAL A 86 -10.99 -1.21 1.20
CA VAL A 86 -10.19 -1.93 2.19
C VAL A 86 -8.91 -2.46 1.53
N GLU A 87 -7.77 -2.04 2.05
CA GLU A 87 -6.45 -2.49 1.59
C GLU A 87 -5.86 -3.47 2.60
N LEU A 88 -5.80 -4.75 2.21
CA LEU A 88 -5.24 -5.83 3.02
C LEU A 88 -3.72 -5.91 2.78
N GLY A 89 -2.93 -5.93 3.86
CA GLY A 89 -1.47 -5.86 3.76
C GLY A 89 -1.02 -4.54 3.14
N ALA A 90 -1.51 -3.41 3.67
CA ALA A 90 -1.34 -2.10 3.07
C ALA A 90 0.12 -1.64 3.00
N GLY A 91 0.99 -2.15 3.87
CA GLY A 91 2.40 -1.78 3.88
C GLY A 91 2.62 -0.26 3.88
N LEU A 92 3.52 0.20 3.04
CA LEU A 92 3.77 1.62 2.79
C LEU A 92 3.08 2.13 1.51
N SER A 93 1.98 1.49 1.11
CA SER A 93 1.18 1.91 -0.03
C SER A 93 0.59 3.31 0.16
N CYS A 94 0.55 4.09 -0.92
CA CYS A 94 -0.15 5.36 -1.03
C CYS A 94 -1.24 5.30 -2.11
N LEU A 95 -1.89 4.14 -2.24
CA LEU A 95 -2.88 3.86 -3.28
C LEU A 95 -3.97 4.94 -3.36
N ARG A 96 -4.39 5.46 -2.20
CA ARG A 96 -5.35 6.58 -2.08
C ARG A 96 -4.99 7.78 -2.96
N ARG A 97 -3.71 8.17 -3.02
CA ARG A 97 -3.25 9.36 -3.75
C ARG A 97 -3.26 9.20 -5.26
N GLN A 98 -3.44 7.98 -5.73
CA GLN A 98 -3.57 7.65 -7.16
C GLN A 98 -5.02 7.60 -7.61
N MET A 99 -5.96 7.79 -6.69
CA MET A 99 -7.39 7.69 -6.94
C MET A 99 -8.03 9.08 -6.90
N SER A 100 -8.94 9.35 -7.82
CA SER A 100 -9.59 10.65 -7.97
C SER A 100 -10.67 10.96 -6.94
N ASN A 101 -11.10 9.99 -6.14
CA ASN A 101 -12.17 10.16 -5.16
C ASN A 101 -11.64 10.00 -3.73
N GLU A 102 -11.66 11.08 -2.94
CA GLU A 102 -11.17 11.13 -1.57
C GLU A 102 -12.27 11.00 -0.51
N THR A 103 -13.54 10.92 -0.90
CA THR A 103 -14.70 10.93 0.02
C THR A 103 -15.09 9.54 0.56
N ASN A 104 -14.51 8.48 0.03
CA ASN A 104 -14.79 7.11 0.44
C ASN A 104 -14.12 6.78 1.76
N SER A 105 -14.83 6.05 2.64
CA SER A 105 -14.22 5.42 3.81
C SER A 105 -13.16 4.41 3.37
N ARG A 106 -11.97 4.45 3.98
CA ARG A 106 -10.83 3.62 3.64
C ARG A 106 -10.21 3.02 4.87
N TYR A 107 -9.89 1.75 4.77
CA TYR A 107 -9.24 1.00 5.81
C TYR A 107 -7.94 0.39 5.27
N CYS A 108 -6.83 0.66 5.94
CA CYS A 108 -5.52 0.11 5.64
C CYS A 108 -5.15 -0.88 6.76
N LEU A 109 -5.14 -2.17 6.43
CA LEU A 109 -4.92 -3.26 7.38
C LEU A 109 -3.51 -3.82 7.24
N ASP A 110 -2.81 -3.95 8.37
CA ASP A 110 -1.49 -4.62 8.41
C ASP A 110 -1.11 -4.97 9.86
N MET A 111 0.03 -5.62 10.02
CA MET A 111 0.62 -5.95 11.32
C MET A 111 1.03 -4.69 12.09
N GLU A 112 1.08 -4.76 13.42
CA GLU A 112 1.33 -3.65 14.33
C GLU A 112 2.59 -2.84 13.96
N ASN A 113 3.70 -3.50 13.72
CA ASN A 113 4.96 -2.85 13.37
C ASN A 113 4.92 -2.15 12.01
N VAL A 114 4.13 -2.66 11.06
CA VAL A 114 3.93 -2.06 9.73
C VAL A 114 3.03 -0.84 9.85
N ILE A 115 1.94 -0.94 10.59
CA ILE A 115 1.05 0.20 10.85
C ILE A 115 1.79 1.32 11.58
N ALA A 116 2.58 1.00 12.62
CA ALA A 116 3.39 2.01 13.32
C ALA A 116 4.37 2.73 12.37
N LEU A 117 4.99 2.00 11.44
CA LEU A 117 5.85 2.59 10.42
C LEU A 117 5.05 3.46 9.43
N ARG A 118 3.89 2.97 9.00
CA ARG A 118 2.98 3.68 8.11
C ARG A 118 2.53 5.02 8.71
N GLU A 119 2.08 5.02 9.96
CA GLU A 119 1.61 6.22 10.67
C GLU A 119 2.70 7.28 10.82
N LYS A 120 3.95 6.85 10.97
CA LYS A 120 5.09 7.76 11.06
C LYS A 120 5.37 8.48 9.73
N HIS A 121 5.16 7.82 8.60
CA HIS A 121 5.61 8.32 7.29
C HIS A 121 4.48 8.70 6.33
N ILE A 122 3.26 8.20 6.56
CA ILE A 122 2.12 8.40 5.67
C ILE A 122 0.98 9.04 6.46
N PRO A 123 0.75 10.34 6.34
CA PRO A 123 -0.37 11.00 6.99
C PRO A 123 -1.70 10.41 6.52
N LEU A 124 -2.59 10.12 7.46
CA LEU A 124 -3.94 9.66 7.16
C LEU A 124 -4.75 10.76 6.44
N GLY A 125 -5.59 10.34 5.52
CA GLY A 125 -6.63 11.19 4.95
C GLY A 125 -7.82 11.33 5.88
N GLU A 126 -8.72 12.27 5.60
CA GLU A 126 -9.90 12.56 6.41
C GLU A 126 -10.80 11.34 6.63
N HIS A 127 -10.90 10.45 5.62
CA HIS A 127 -11.77 9.27 5.65
C HIS A 127 -10.96 7.96 5.67
N GLU A 128 -9.71 8.01 6.10
CA GLU A 128 -8.79 6.87 6.13
C GLU A 128 -8.51 6.42 7.57
N GLN A 129 -8.47 5.13 7.80
CA GLN A 129 -8.13 4.51 9.09
C GLN A 129 -7.11 3.39 8.90
N ASN A 130 -6.13 3.33 9.79
CA ASN A 130 -5.24 2.20 9.90
C ASN A 130 -5.82 1.22 10.92
N ILE A 131 -5.79 -0.08 10.60
CA ILE A 131 -6.23 -1.15 11.50
C ILE A 131 -5.07 -2.12 11.70
N VAL A 132 -4.64 -2.25 12.96
CA VAL A 132 -3.69 -3.29 13.35
C VAL A 132 -4.44 -4.61 13.44
N CYS A 133 -3.97 -5.61 12.69
CA CYS A 133 -4.53 -6.97 12.73
C CYS A 133 -3.53 -8.01 12.21
N ASP A 134 -3.74 -9.26 12.61
CA ASP A 134 -3.32 -10.43 11.86
C ASP A 134 -4.44 -10.80 10.89
N LEU A 135 -4.15 -10.86 9.60
CA LEU A 135 -5.16 -11.19 8.59
C LEU A 135 -5.61 -12.65 8.61
N ASN A 136 -4.92 -13.54 9.34
CA ASN A 136 -5.38 -14.90 9.63
C ASN A 136 -6.49 -14.94 10.70
N ASP A 137 -6.58 -13.91 11.53
CA ASP A 137 -7.68 -13.75 12.50
C ASP A 137 -8.77 -12.85 11.92
N PHE A 138 -9.86 -13.45 11.47
CA PHE A 138 -10.95 -12.73 10.80
C PHE A 138 -11.68 -11.70 11.67
N SER A 139 -11.36 -11.55 12.95
CA SER A 139 -11.92 -10.50 13.83
C SER A 139 -11.67 -9.08 13.33
N TRP A 140 -10.70 -8.88 12.42
CA TRP A 140 -10.49 -7.58 11.79
C TRP A 140 -11.71 -7.11 10.97
N PHE A 141 -12.54 -8.03 10.47
CA PHE A 141 -13.72 -7.67 9.68
C PHE A 141 -14.74 -6.90 10.52
N ASP A 142 -14.87 -7.19 11.81
CA ASP A 142 -15.76 -6.49 12.74
C ASP A 142 -15.30 -5.04 13.01
N LYS A 143 -14.04 -4.70 12.69
CA LYS A 143 -13.50 -3.35 12.82
C LYS A 143 -13.79 -2.47 11.61
N ILE A 144 -14.33 -3.04 10.52
CA ILE A 144 -14.64 -2.33 9.30
C ILE A 144 -16.12 -1.94 9.30
N SER A 145 -16.39 -0.64 9.26
CA SER A 145 -17.76 -0.14 9.10
C SER A 145 -18.04 0.10 7.62
N PHE A 146 -19.05 -0.58 7.08
CA PHE A 146 -19.49 -0.38 5.70
C PHE A 146 -21.01 -0.57 5.58
N ASP A 147 -21.58 0.04 4.56
CA ASP A 147 -22.99 -0.10 4.20
C ASP A 147 -23.08 -1.08 3.00
N PRO A 148 -23.66 -2.28 3.18
CA PRO A 148 -23.78 -3.25 2.08
C PRO A 148 -24.47 -2.69 0.84
N ALA A 149 -25.39 -1.73 0.99
CA ALA A 149 -26.10 -1.12 -0.12
C ALA A 149 -25.19 -0.20 -0.95
N LYS A 150 -24.08 0.29 -0.38
CA LYS A 150 -23.09 1.15 -1.05
C LYS A 150 -21.95 0.36 -1.67
N GLY A 151 -21.75 -0.87 -1.24
CA GLY A 151 -20.68 -1.75 -1.69
C GLY A 151 -19.38 -1.61 -0.89
N ILE A 152 -18.52 -2.58 -1.10
CA ILE A 152 -17.18 -2.64 -0.52
C ILE A 152 -16.23 -3.25 -1.55
N VAL A 153 -14.99 -2.76 -1.61
CA VAL A 153 -13.92 -3.32 -2.42
C VAL A 153 -12.70 -3.64 -1.57
N PHE A 154 -12.21 -4.86 -1.70
CA PHE A 154 -10.99 -5.31 -1.05
C PHE A 154 -9.86 -5.35 -2.07
N THR A 155 -8.66 -4.92 -1.66
CA THR A 155 -7.44 -5.06 -2.43
C THR A 155 -6.35 -5.72 -1.61
N ALA A 156 -5.51 -6.53 -2.28
CA ALA A 156 -4.41 -7.24 -1.66
C ALA A 156 -3.20 -7.26 -2.61
N GLY A 157 -2.34 -6.26 -2.47
CA GLY A 157 -1.22 -6.05 -3.37
C GLY A 157 0.05 -6.82 -2.99
N GLY A 158 0.17 -8.11 -3.38
CA GLY A 158 1.35 -8.93 -3.08
C GLY A 158 1.33 -9.55 -1.69
N LEU A 159 0.16 -9.70 -1.13
CA LEU A 159 -0.07 -10.24 0.21
C LEU A 159 -0.08 -11.77 0.22
N PHE A 160 -0.82 -12.40 -0.71
CA PHE A 160 -1.11 -13.83 -0.65
C PHE A 160 0.10 -14.76 -0.83
N TYR A 161 1.25 -14.24 -1.24
CA TYR A 161 2.51 -15.01 -1.24
C TYR A 161 3.02 -15.41 0.14
N TYR A 162 2.50 -14.80 1.20
CA TYR A 162 2.91 -15.01 2.58
C TYR A 162 1.95 -15.92 3.36
N PHE A 163 0.89 -16.37 2.73
CA PHE A 163 -0.08 -17.28 3.32
C PHE A 163 0.24 -18.71 2.89
N GLU A 164 0.18 -19.64 3.83
CA GLU A 164 0.27 -21.06 3.51
C GLU A 164 -1.02 -21.53 2.85
N THR A 165 -0.90 -22.31 1.79
CA THR A 165 -2.05 -23.00 1.18
C THR A 165 -2.17 -24.35 1.86
N GLU A 166 -3.26 -24.59 2.60
CA GLU A 166 -3.62 -25.91 3.08
C GLU A 166 -4.05 -26.83 1.92
#